data_4542bd42ba734e8ce56f520fa5491f98
#
_entry.id   4542bd42ba734e8ce56f520fa5491f98
#
_cell.length_a   1.000
_cell.length_b   1.000
_cell.length_c   1.000
_cell.angle_alpha   90.00
_cell.angle_beta   90.00
_cell.angle_gamma   90.00
#
_symmetry.space_group_name_H-M   'P 1'
#
loop_
_entity.id
_entity.type
_entity.pdbx_description
1 polymer ?
#
loop_
_entity_poly.entity_id
_entity_poly.type
_entity_poly.pdbx_seq_one_letter_code
_entity_poly.pdbx_strand_id
1 'polypeptide(L)'
;MAQVTLGGTPVNTVGELPAKGTQIDFTLTKNDLSEISSDAYRGKKVILNIFPSVDTGVCATSIRTFNAKASSLENTAVLCISKDLPFAQARFCGAEGIENVETLSDFRHPEFSETTGTRFIDGGFEGLHARSIILLDEDGKVVYTELVPEVGEEPNYDAVITEL
;
A
#
# COMPACT_ATOMS: atom_id res chain seq x y z
N MET A 1 9.75 -12.56 9.58
CA MET A 1 8.41 -13.09 9.24
C MET A 1 7.41 -12.53 10.25
N ALA A 2 6.36 -11.90 9.78
CA ALA A 2 5.29 -11.39 10.63
C ALA A 2 4.05 -12.28 10.50
N GLN A 3 3.17 -12.22 11.50
CA GLN A 3 1.92 -13.00 11.50
C GLN A 3 0.73 -12.09 11.73
N VAL A 4 -0.30 -12.29 10.93
CA VAL A 4 -1.61 -11.64 11.08
C VAL A 4 -2.69 -12.72 10.95
N THR A 5 -3.97 -12.34 11.03
CA THR A 5 -5.06 -13.29 10.82
C THR A 5 -5.84 -12.95 9.55
N LEU A 6 -6.32 -13.98 8.89
CA LEU A 6 -7.23 -13.90 7.76
C LEU A 6 -8.50 -14.65 8.15
N GLY A 7 -9.56 -13.90 8.44
CA GLY A 7 -10.80 -14.49 8.98
C GLY A 7 -10.58 -15.24 10.28
N GLY A 8 -9.67 -14.74 11.14
CA GLY A 8 -9.31 -15.35 12.40
C GLY A 8 -8.24 -16.44 12.32
N THR A 9 -7.86 -16.88 11.12
CA THR A 9 -6.83 -17.90 10.94
C THR A 9 -5.46 -17.27 10.80
N PRO A 10 -4.44 -17.71 11.57
CA PRO A 10 -3.09 -17.15 11.46
C PRO A 10 -2.48 -17.39 10.07
N VAL A 11 -1.88 -16.35 9.51
CA VAL A 11 -1.15 -16.40 8.25
C VAL A 11 0.14 -15.57 8.39
N ASN A 12 1.16 -15.95 7.63
CA ASN A 12 2.49 -15.38 7.78
C ASN A 12 2.92 -14.60 6.53
N THR A 13 3.73 -13.56 6.75
CA THR A 13 4.35 -12.80 5.67
C THR A 13 5.81 -13.20 5.47
N VAL A 14 6.37 -12.83 4.33
CA VAL A 14 7.76 -13.17 3.95
C VAL A 14 8.78 -12.50 4.88
N GLY A 15 8.44 -11.35 5.48
CA GLY A 15 9.35 -10.61 6.35
C GLY A 15 8.59 -9.70 7.31
N GLU A 16 9.33 -8.78 7.92
CA GLU A 16 8.78 -7.73 8.78
C GLU A 16 8.64 -6.45 7.97
N LEU A 17 7.73 -5.54 8.41
CA LEU A 17 7.70 -4.19 7.85
C LEU A 17 9.05 -3.50 8.12
N PRO A 18 9.50 -2.62 7.20
CA PRO A 18 10.78 -1.96 7.36
C PRO A 18 10.81 -1.08 8.61
N ALA A 19 11.97 -1.03 9.27
CA ALA A 19 12.17 -0.23 10.47
C ALA A 19 12.21 1.26 10.14
N LYS A 20 11.87 2.10 11.12
CA LYS A 20 12.00 3.57 11.00
C LYS A 20 13.43 3.94 10.59
N GLY A 21 13.55 4.90 9.68
CA GLY A 21 14.83 5.36 9.14
C GLY A 21 15.32 4.57 7.94
N THR A 22 14.68 3.46 7.59
CA THR A 22 15.07 2.67 6.41
C THR A 22 14.69 3.43 5.13
N GLN A 23 15.63 3.50 4.20
CA GLN A 23 15.38 4.06 2.86
C GLN A 23 14.59 3.04 2.05
N ILE A 24 13.45 3.46 1.51
CA ILE A 24 12.63 2.60 0.63
C ILE A 24 12.67 3.16 -0.78
N ASP A 25 13.29 2.41 -1.67
CA ASP A 25 13.32 2.71 -3.10
C ASP A 25 12.47 1.67 -3.82
N PHE A 26 11.69 2.12 -4.79
CA PHE A 26 10.82 1.22 -5.54
C PHE A 26 10.60 1.72 -6.97
N THR A 27 10.25 0.79 -7.84
CA THR A 27 9.68 1.07 -9.16
C THR A 27 8.39 0.27 -9.27
N LEU A 28 7.32 0.92 -9.70
CA LEU A 28 5.99 0.31 -9.80
C LEU A 28 5.35 0.68 -11.13
N THR A 29 4.30 -0.03 -11.51
CA THR A 29 3.61 0.16 -12.76
C THR A 29 2.33 0.96 -12.57
N LYS A 30 2.17 2.02 -13.35
CA LYS A 30 0.99 2.89 -13.34
C LYS A 30 -0.17 2.28 -14.14
N ASN A 31 -1.35 2.86 -14.01
CA ASN A 31 -2.56 2.39 -14.71
C ASN A 31 -2.43 2.41 -16.24
N ASP A 32 -1.58 3.28 -16.78
CA ASP A 32 -1.33 3.37 -18.23
C ASP A 32 -0.18 2.45 -18.71
N LEU A 33 0.30 1.57 -17.83
CA LEU A 33 1.39 0.63 -18.05
C LEU A 33 2.78 1.28 -18.10
N SER A 34 2.90 2.58 -17.84
CA SER A 34 4.20 3.22 -17.67
C SER A 34 4.75 2.94 -16.27
N GLU A 35 6.06 3.08 -16.12
CA GLU A 35 6.73 2.87 -14.84
C GLU A 35 6.92 4.19 -14.11
N ILE A 36 6.91 4.12 -12.77
CA ILE A 36 7.24 5.26 -11.92
C ILE A 36 8.18 4.78 -10.82
N SER A 37 9.23 5.55 -10.55
CA SER A 37 10.14 5.24 -9.46
C SER A 37 9.88 6.14 -8.26
N SER A 38 10.36 5.70 -7.09
CA SER A 38 10.26 6.47 -5.85
C SER A 38 10.88 7.85 -5.95
N ASP A 39 11.85 8.05 -6.85
CA ASP A 39 12.49 9.35 -7.05
C ASP A 39 11.50 10.44 -7.51
N ALA A 40 10.43 10.05 -8.18
CA ALA A 40 9.39 10.98 -8.63
C ALA A 40 8.66 11.65 -7.46
N TYR A 41 8.72 11.07 -6.27
CA TYR A 41 8.05 11.57 -5.07
C TYR A 41 9.00 12.24 -4.07
N ARG A 42 10.29 12.37 -4.41
CA ARG A 42 11.24 13.07 -3.51
C ARG A 42 10.80 14.51 -3.28
N GLY A 43 10.90 14.96 -2.04
CA GLY A 43 10.39 16.26 -1.63
C GLY A 43 8.96 16.23 -1.15
N LYS A 44 8.28 15.10 -1.24
CA LYS A 44 6.93 14.88 -0.71
C LYS A 44 6.94 13.77 0.32
N LYS A 45 6.03 13.86 1.28
CA LYS A 45 5.70 12.74 2.15
C LYS A 45 4.88 11.74 1.33
N VAL A 46 5.08 10.45 1.56
CA VAL A 46 4.41 9.40 0.79
C VAL A 46 3.76 8.40 1.72
N ILE A 47 2.46 8.23 1.59
CA ILE A 47 1.73 7.16 2.27
C ILE A 47 1.62 5.99 1.30
N LEU A 48 2.18 4.84 1.68
CA LEU A 48 2.00 3.59 0.96
C LEU A 48 0.85 2.83 1.61
N ASN A 49 -0.28 2.76 0.93
CA ASN A 49 -1.43 1.95 1.34
C ASN A 49 -1.35 0.63 0.58
N ILE A 50 -0.89 -0.42 1.25
CA ILE A 50 -0.60 -1.72 0.64
C ILE A 50 -1.70 -2.70 1.06
N PHE A 51 -2.26 -3.47 0.11
CA PHE A 51 -3.42 -4.31 0.38
C PHE A 51 -3.50 -5.49 -0.59
N PRO A 52 -4.33 -6.52 -0.27
CA PRO A 52 -4.45 -7.70 -1.12
C PRO A 52 -4.98 -7.44 -2.54
N SER A 53 -6.10 -6.74 -2.69
CA SER A 53 -6.71 -6.52 -4.02
C SER A 53 -7.80 -5.46 -3.96
N VAL A 54 -7.92 -4.66 -5.03
CA VAL A 54 -9.03 -3.71 -5.22
C VAL A 54 -10.40 -4.41 -5.26
N ASP A 55 -10.42 -5.69 -5.54
CA ASP A 55 -11.67 -6.47 -5.64
C ASP A 55 -12.13 -7.05 -4.30
N THR A 56 -11.43 -6.77 -3.18
CA THR A 56 -11.94 -7.08 -1.84
C THR A 56 -12.62 -5.85 -1.24
N GLY A 57 -13.69 -6.04 -0.48
CA GLY A 57 -14.51 -4.93 0.03
C GLY A 57 -13.74 -3.96 0.92
N VAL A 58 -12.92 -4.46 1.83
CA VAL A 58 -12.13 -3.62 2.76
C VAL A 58 -11.06 -2.83 2.01
N CYS A 59 -10.42 -3.44 1.02
CA CYS A 59 -9.42 -2.74 0.19
C CYS A 59 -10.05 -1.59 -0.59
N ALA A 60 -11.22 -1.84 -1.21
CA ALA A 60 -11.95 -0.81 -1.91
C ALA A 60 -12.33 0.35 -0.97
N THR A 61 -12.80 0.03 0.23
CA THR A 61 -13.12 1.03 1.25
C THR A 61 -11.89 1.84 1.64
N SER A 62 -10.74 1.20 1.83
CA SER A 62 -9.51 1.92 2.20
C SER A 62 -9.07 2.91 1.12
N ILE A 63 -9.18 2.53 -0.15
CA ILE A 63 -8.85 3.43 -1.26
C ILE A 63 -9.79 4.63 -1.28
N ARG A 64 -11.10 4.40 -1.15
CA ARG A 64 -12.11 5.48 -1.09
C ARG A 64 -11.85 6.42 0.07
N THR A 65 -11.53 5.89 1.25
CA THR A 65 -11.27 6.68 2.44
C THR A 65 -10.03 7.55 2.28
N PHE A 66 -8.93 6.99 1.80
CA PHE A 66 -7.72 7.77 1.51
C PHE A 66 -7.97 8.80 0.42
N ASN A 67 -8.73 8.45 -0.62
CA ASN A 67 -9.05 9.40 -1.68
C ASN A 67 -9.82 10.62 -1.13
N ALA A 68 -10.78 10.39 -0.24
CA ALA A 68 -11.54 11.48 0.38
C ALA A 68 -10.66 12.36 1.27
N LYS A 69 -9.71 11.77 2.00
CA LYS A 69 -8.82 12.50 2.91
C LYS A 69 -7.65 13.18 2.19
N ALA A 70 -7.18 12.61 1.08
CA ALA A 70 -5.97 13.06 0.40
C ALA A 70 -6.05 14.50 -0.11
N SER A 71 -7.24 14.97 -0.47
CA SER A 71 -7.45 16.33 -0.97
C SER A 71 -7.09 17.42 0.05
N SER A 72 -7.09 17.08 1.35
CA SER A 72 -6.76 18.01 2.44
C SER A 72 -5.33 17.85 2.95
N LEU A 73 -4.55 16.91 2.41
CA LEU A 73 -3.18 16.67 2.85
C LEU A 73 -2.20 17.49 2.03
N GLU A 74 -1.38 18.28 2.71
CA GLU A 74 -0.38 19.13 2.07
C GLU A 74 0.91 18.34 1.80
N ASN A 75 1.50 18.56 0.62
CA ASN A 75 2.79 17.99 0.23
C ASN A 75 2.88 16.47 0.48
N THR A 76 1.78 15.76 0.21
CA THR A 76 1.67 14.33 0.50
C THR A 76 1.10 13.61 -0.71
N ALA A 77 1.77 12.53 -1.12
CA ALA A 77 1.26 11.60 -2.13
C ALA A 77 0.73 10.35 -1.43
N VAL A 78 -0.42 9.84 -1.84
CA VAL A 78 -0.98 8.59 -1.35
C VAL A 78 -0.96 7.58 -2.49
N LEU A 79 -0.22 6.48 -2.29
CA LEU A 79 -0.05 5.42 -3.27
C LEU A 79 -0.75 4.17 -2.76
N CYS A 80 -1.71 3.67 -3.52
CA CYS A 80 -2.46 2.46 -3.19
C CYS A 80 -1.91 1.32 -4.04
N ILE A 81 -1.27 0.34 -3.39
CA ILE A 81 -0.41 -0.64 -4.04
C ILE A 81 -0.94 -2.05 -3.81
N SER A 82 -1.05 -2.82 -4.89
CA SER A 82 -1.45 -4.22 -4.85
C SER A 82 -0.82 -4.98 -6.02
N LYS A 83 -1.03 -6.30 -6.03
CA LYS A 83 -0.61 -7.16 -7.14
C LYS A 83 -1.64 -7.22 -8.26
N ASP A 84 -2.75 -6.49 -8.14
CA ASP A 84 -3.70 -6.37 -9.23
C ASP A 84 -3.02 -5.87 -10.50
N LEU A 85 -3.49 -6.31 -11.65
CA LEU A 85 -3.00 -5.78 -12.90
C LEU A 85 -3.43 -4.33 -13.07
N PRO A 86 -2.63 -3.50 -13.76
CA PRO A 86 -2.99 -2.10 -13.99
C PRO A 86 -4.36 -1.90 -14.63
N PHE A 87 -4.81 -2.86 -15.44
CA PHE A 87 -6.14 -2.84 -16.05
C PHE A 87 -7.26 -2.88 -14.99
N ALA A 88 -7.11 -3.75 -13.99
CA ALA A 88 -8.09 -3.86 -12.90
C ALA A 88 -8.09 -2.60 -12.03
N GLN A 89 -6.93 -2.05 -11.76
CA GLN A 89 -6.79 -0.82 -10.97
C GLN A 89 -7.40 0.37 -11.72
N ALA A 90 -7.16 0.47 -13.03
CA ALA A 90 -7.74 1.52 -13.86
C ALA A 90 -9.27 1.44 -13.90
N ARG A 91 -9.81 0.22 -14.02
CA ARG A 91 -11.26 -0.01 -13.99
C ARG A 91 -11.86 0.43 -12.65
N PHE A 92 -11.21 0.08 -11.55
CA PHE A 92 -11.65 0.46 -10.21
C PHE A 92 -11.65 1.99 -10.04
N CYS A 93 -10.56 2.65 -10.40
CA CYS A 93 -10.45 4.12 -10.29
C CYS A 93 -11.51 4.82 -11.14
N GLY A 94 -11.74 4.36 -12.36
CA GLY A 94 -12.76 4.93 -13.24
C GLY A 94 -14.17 4.75 -12.70
N ALA A 95 -14.48 3.55 -12.20
CA ALA A 95 -15.81 3.25 -11.67
C ALA A 95 -16.11 4.00 -10.37
N GLU A 96 -15.09 4.25 -9.54
CA GLU A 96 -15.25 4.85 -8.21
C GLU A 96 -14.91 6.35 -8.18
N GLY A 97 -14.48 6.94 -9.29
CA GLY A 97 -14.11 8.35 -9.35
C GLY A 97 -12.91 8.70 -8.49
N ILE A 98 -11.90 7.81 -8.44
CA ILE A 98 -10.68 7.99 -7.65
C ILE A 98 -9.72 8.91 -8.38
N GLU A 99 -9.44 10.09 -7.82
CA GLU A 99 -8.61 11.12 -8.46
C GLU A 99 -7.49 11.65 -7.56
N ASN A 100 -7.61 11.52 -6.24
CA ASN A 100 -6.69 12.14 -5.28
C ASN A 100 -5.60 11.20 -4.79
N VAL A 101 -5.65 9.93 -5.16
CA VAL A 101 -4.63 8.93 -4.87
C VAL A 101 -4.23 8.25 -6.18
N GLU A 102 -3.03 7.67 -6.18
CA GLU A 102 -2.58 6.85 -7.31
C GLU A 102 -2.70 5.38 -6.94
N THR A 103 -3.19 4.55 -7.88
CA THR A 103 -3.11 3.09 -7.75
C THR A 103 -1.94 2.60 -8.60
N LEU A 104 -1.09 1.80 -7.98
CA LEU A 104 0.13 1.27 -8.59
C LEU A 104 0.18 -0.23 -8.41
N SER A 105 0.76 -0.93 -9.39
CA SER A 105 0.89 -2.39 -9.36
C SER A 105 2.35 -2.81 -9.26
N ASP A 106 2.62 -3.83 -8.45
CA ASP A 106 3.94 -4.44 -8.39
C ASP A 106 4.03 -5.75 -9.19
N PHE A 107 3.09 -6.00 -10.12
CA PHE A 107 3.07 -7.26 -10.86
C PHE A 107 4.35 -7.53 -11.66
N ARG A 108 5.05 -6.47 -12.10
CA ARG A 108 6.36 -6.57 -12.77
C ARG A 108 7.54 -6.53 -11.79
N HIS A 109 7.29 -6.15 -10.54
CA HIS A 109 8.33 -5.80 -9.56
C HIS A 109 8.13 -6.60 -8.27
N PRO A 110 8.34 -7.93 -8.32
CA PRO A 110 8.12 -8.77 -7.13
C PRO A 110 9.03 -8.41 -5.97
N GLU A 111 10.16 -7.75 -6.22
CA GLU A 111 11.07 -7.28 -5.18
C GLU A 111 10.42 -6.29 -4.22
N PHE A 112 9.37 -5.57 -4.63
CA PHE A 112 8.67 -4.63 -3.76
C PHE A 112 8.10 -5.33 -2.52
N SER A 113 7.49 -6.49 -2.69
CA SER A 113 6.92 -7.24 -1.56
C SER A 113 8.00 -7.82 -0.64
N GLU A 114 9.18 -8.09 -1.17
CA GLU A 114 10.33 -8.51 -0.36
C GLU A 114 10.87 -7.33 0.45
N THR A 115 11.02 -6.16 -0.20
CA THR A 115 11.51 -4.94 0.45
C THR A 115 10.60 -4.51 1.59
N THR A 116 9.28 -4.61 1.40
CA THR A 116 8.29 -4.21 2.40
C THR A 116 7.94 -5.32 3.39
N GLY A 117 8.31 -6.57 3.09
CA GLY A 117 8.01 -7.72 3.95
C GLY A 117 6.54 -8.11 3.98
N THR A 118 5.74 -7.66 2.99
CA THR A 118 4.27 -7.71 3.08
C THR A 118 3.64 -8.90 2.37
N ARG A 119 4.40 -9.69 1.59
CA ARG A 119 3.82 -10.79 0.83
C ARG A 119 3.46 -11.96 1.75
N PHE A 120 2.23 -12.46 1.64
CA PHE A 120 1.82 -13.67 2.35
C PHE A 120 2.55 -14.89 1.76
N ILE A 121 3.02 -15.79 2.64
CA ILE A 121 3.70 -17.03 2.25
C ILE A 121 2.87 -18.28 2.51
N ASP A 122 1.68 -18.12 3.07
CA ASP A 122 0.74 -19.23 3.34
C ASP A 122 -0.69 -18.73 3.38
N GLY A 123 -1.64 -19.66 3.58
CA GLY A 123 -3.06 -19.34 3.65
C GLY A 123 -3.71 -19.09 2.29
N GLY A 124 -4.99 -18.71 2.32
CA GLY A 124 -5.77 -18.49 1.10
C GLY A 124 -5.33 -17.28 0.28
N PHE A 125 -4.61 -16.33 0.89
CA PHE A 125 -4.10 -15.14 0.21
C PHE A 125 -2.60 -15.24 -0.09
N GLU A 126 -2.03 -16.46 -0.09
CA GLU A 126 -0.62 -16.65 -0.43
C GLU A 126 -0.28 -15.94 -1.74
N GLY A 127 0.80 -15.16 -1.74
CA GLY A 127 1.24 -14.38 -2.89
C GLY A 127 0.72 -12.95 -2.94
N LEU A 128 -0.34 -12.63 -2.21
CA LEU A 128 -0.88 -11.28 -2.11
C LEU A 128 -0.20 -10.51 -0.98
N HIS A 129 -0.39 -9.20 -0.96
CA HIS A 129 0.12 -8.35 0.13
C HIS A 129 -0.76 -8.42 1.37
N ALA A 130 -0.14 -8.41 2.54
CA ALA A 130 -0.81 -8.11 3.81
C ALA A 130 -1.26 -6.64 3.80
N ARG A 131 -2.35 -6.35 4.51
CA ARG A 131 -2.83 -4.97 4.65
C ARG A 131 -1.90 -4.21 5.57
N SER A 132 -1.27 -3.16 5.04
CA SER A 132 -0.26 -2.40 5.77
C SER A 132 -0.17 -0.97 5.28
N ILE A 133 0.34 -0.10 6.17
CA ILE A 133 0.61 1.31 5.87
C ILE A 133 2.10 1.55 6.13
N ILE A 134 2.76 2.23 5.21
CA ILE A 134 4.13 2.71 5.40
C ILE A 134 4.13 4.19 5.04
N LEU A 135 4.58 5.03 5.96
CA LEU A 135 4.76 6.46 5.70
C LEU A 135 6.24 6.76 5.49
N LEU A 136 6.54 7.42 4.37
CA LEU A 136 7.90 7.87 4.03
C LEU A 136 7.98 9.39 4.18
N ASP A 137 9.14 9.87 4.64
CA ASP A 137 9.42 11.30 4.64
C ASP A 137 9.83 11.79 3.24
N GLU A 138 10.20 13.08 3.14
CA GLU A 138 10.56 13.72 1.88
C GLU A 138 11.81 13.11 1.23
N ASP A 139 12.63 12.40 2.00
CA ASP A 139 13.82 11.70 1.53
C ASP A 139 13.57 10.22 1.20
N GLY A 140 12.35 9.74 1.43
CA GLY A 140 11.96 8.35 1.20
C GLY A 140 12.33 7.41 2.33
N LYS A 141 12.51 7.92 3.55
CA LYS A 141 12.81 7.12 4.73
C LYS A 141 11.55 6.85 5.54
N VAL A 142 11.46 5.65 6.10
CA VAL A 142 10.30 5.22 6.89
C VAL A 142 10.21 6.03 8.18
N VAL A 143 9.04 6.62 8.43
CA VAL A 143 8.75 7.35 9.67
C VAL A 143 7.61 6.73 10.47
N TYR A 144 6.78 5.90 9.85
CA TYR A 144 5.65 5.23 10.51
C TYR A 144 5.27 3.97 9.73
N THR A 145 4.88 2.92 10.44
CA THR A 145 4.35 1.70 9.83
C THR A 145 3.17 1.17 10.64
N GLU A 146 2.25 0.50 9.94
CA GLU A 146 1.17 -0.26 10.56
C GLU A 146 0.98 -1.55 9.77
N LEU A 147 1.03 -2.69 10.47
CA LEU A 147 0.59 -3.97 9.92
C LEU A 147 -0.76 -4.29 10.57
N VAL A 148 -1.82 -4.31 9.78
CA VAL A 148 -3.18 -4.53 10.30
C VAL A 148 -3.30 -5.98 10.77
N PRO A 149 -3.66 -6.22 12.05
CA PRO A 149 -3.63 -7.57 12.64
C PRO A 149 -4.62 -8.56 12.03
N GLU A 150 -5.74 -8.07 11.49
CA GLU A 150 -6.73 -8.89 10.81
C GLU A 150 -6.96 -8.33 9.41
N VAL A 151 -6.75 -9.15 8.37
CA VAL A 151 -6.82 -8.71 6.97
C VAL A 151 -8.17 -8.11 6.62
N GLY A 152 -9.24 -8.57 7.27
CA GLY A 152 -10.59 -8.07 7.06
C GLY A 152 -10.89 -6.72 7.69
N GLU A 153 -9.95 -6.12 8.41
CA GLU A 153 -10.14 -4.83 9.07
C GLU A 153 -9.45 -3.70 8.31
N GLU A 154 -9.97 -2.47 8.47
CA GLU A 154 -9.39 -1.28 7.88
C GLU A 154 -8.14 -0.85 8.64
N PRO A 155 -7.20 -0.14 7.97
CA PRO A 155 -6.08 0.48 8.67
C PRO A 155 -6.56 1.67 9.52
N ASN A 156 -5.69 2.14 10.42
CA ASN A 156 -5.96 3.32 11.23
C ASN A 156 -5.55 4.58 10.44
N TYR A 157 -6.49 5.16 9.74
CA TYR A 157 -6.26 6.35 8.90
C TYR A 157 -5.78 7.55 9.70
N ASP A 158 -6.37 7.79 10.88
CA ASP A 158 -6.02 8.94 11.70
C ASP A 158 -4.63 8.84 12.27
N ALA A 159 -4.17 7.62 12.60
CA ALA A 159 -2.84 7.40 13.12
C ALA A 159 -1.76 7.82 12.12
N VAL A 160 -1.87 7.40 10.84
CA VAL A 160 -0.88 7.77 9.84
C VAL A 160 -0.95 9.27 9.51
N ILE A 161 -2.14 9.85 9.46
CA ILE A 161 -2.31 11.28 9.17
C ILE A 161 -1.72 12.13 10.29
N THR A 162 -1.83 11.70 11.53
CA THR A 162 -1.24 12.40 12.68
C THR A 162 0.29 12.45 12.60
N GLU A 163 0.91 11.49 11.95
CA GLU A 163 2.39 11.44 11.78
C GLU A 163 2.92 12.34 10.66
N LEU A 164 2.06 12.96 9.86
CA LEU A 164 2.48 13.84 8.75
C LEU A 164 3.09 15.20 9.23
#